data_8b3c75fb4367678965a00e14b9034f6e
#
_entry.id   8b3c75fb4367678965a00e14b9034f6e
#
_cell.length_a   1.000
_cell.length_b   1.000
_cell.length_c   1.000
_cell.angle_alpha   90.00
_cell.angle_beta   90.00
_cell.angle_gamma   90.00
#
_symmetry.space_group_name_H-M   'P 1'
#
loop_
_entity.id
_entity.type
_entity.pdbx_description
1 polymer ?
#
loop_
_entity_poly.entity_id
_entity_poly.type
_entity_poly.pdbx_seq_one_letter_code
_entity_poly.pdbx_strand_id
1 'polypeptide(L)'
;MSDPSRAGEMDKILARFGEVQEEYEHLGGYALESQAREVLHGLGFDDTWIDGDVGALSGGWKMRVAMARALLGRPDVLLMDEPTNHLDIESIVWLEGFLKSLPGALLMTSHDRDFMNRIVTRIAEIDDGEIVSYSGNYDFYERERATREANREAAYARQQAMLAKEQRFIDRFAANAAKAAQVQSRVKALDKIEKIELPKKRVVVKFEFRQPPRSGDDVAVISGLRKKYGARTIYDGFDLTVRRGERWSVMGKNGAGKTTLLKMIAGALEPDAGDVKIGASVRMGYFAQQALQLLNPDLTIWEQMQGDFPNDSVGVLRSLLGAFQFSGDEIDKRIRSLSGGERTRLVIARMLLYPPNFLVLDEPTNHLDLATKEMLIEALSDFEGTMIFVSHDRAFLRGLSNRVLELGGETGTSPKPFIYPGSYVEYVQRTGHEAPGVHN
;
A
#
# COMPACT_ATOMS: atom_id res chain seq x y z
N MET A 1 54.52 3.17 3.41
CA MET A 1 55.73 3.16 2.54
C MET A 1 56.70 4.28 2.84
N SER A 2 56.33 5.32 3.56
CA SER A 2 57.18 6.51 3.80
C SER A 2 57.94 6.49 5.12
N ASP A 3 57.99 5.38 5.87
CA ASP A 3 58.69 5.28 7.15
C ASP A 3 60.09 4.64 6.98
N PRO A 4 61.17 5.41 7.12
CA PRO A 4 62.53 4.91 6.93
C PRO A 4 62.93 3.79 7.90
N SER A 5 62.31 3.72 9.07
CA SER A 5 62.60 2.70 10.10
C SER A 5 62.21 1.28 9.67
N ARG A 6 61.37 1.15 8.64
CA ARG A 6 60.84 -0.14 8.15
C ARG A 6 61.41 -0.58 6.81
N ALA A 7 62.53 0.03 6.38
CA ALA A 7 63.19 -0.29 5.10
C ALA A 7 63.54 -1.79 4.95
N GLY A 8 63.91 -2.49 6.04
CA GLY A 8 64.20 -3.94 6.03
C GLY A 8 62.96 -4.85 5.88
N GLU A 9 61.74 -4.30 5.98
CA GLU A 9 60.48 -5.05 5.81
C GLU A 9 59.79 -4.73 4.47
N MET A 10 60.45 -3.93 3.60
CA MET A 10 59.84 -3.42 2.36
C MET A 10 59.27 -4.51 1.46
N ASP A 11 60.00 -5.62 1.26
CA ASP A 11 59.58 -6.71 0.40
C ASP A 11 58.33 -7.39 0.96
N LYS A 12 58.23 -7.54 2.28
CA LYS A 12 57.02 -8.11 2.93
C LYS A 12 55.81 -7.16 2.81
N ILE A 13 56.06 -5.85 2.96
CA ILE A 13 55.02 -4.83 2.82
C ILE A 13 54.51 -4.79 1.37
N LEU A 14 55.40 -4.86 0.37
CA LEU A 14 55.03 -4.88 -1.04
C LEU A 14 54.23 -6.14 -1.41
N ALA A 15 54.69 -7.31 -0.94
CA ALA A 15 53.96 -8.57 -1.16
C ALA A 15 52.55 -8.49 -0.56
N ARG A 16 52.42 -8.04 0.70
CA ARG A 16 51.10 -7.90 1.34
C ARG A 16 50.22 -6.84 0.67
N PHE A 17 50.80 -5.75 0.19
CA PHE A 17 50.09 -4.73 -0.58
C PHE A 17 49.53 -5.32 -1.89
N GLY A 18 50.35 -6.12 -2.61
CA GLY A 18 49.89 -6.80 -3.83
C GLY A 18 48.72 -7.77 -3.57
N GLU A 19 48.82 -8.60 -2.53
CA GLU A 19 47.75 -9.50 -2.13
C GLU A 19 46.44 -8.74 -1.80
N VAL A 20 46.55 -7.68 -0.99
CA VAL A 20 45.38 -6.87 -0.60
C VAL A 20 44.79 -6.14 -1.81
N GLN A 21 45.62 -5.64 -2.70
CA GLN A 21 45.19 -4.98 -3.92
C GLN A 21 44.46 -5.93 -4.85
N GLU A 22 44.98 -7.15 -5.05
CA GLU A 22 44.36 -8.19 -5.86
C GLU A 22 43.02 -8.62 -5.24
N GLU A 23 42.97 -8.82 -3.92
CA GLU A 23 41.73 -9.14 -3.20
C GLU A 23 40.69 -8.02 -3.33
N TYR A 24 41.12 -6.74 -3.18
CA TYR A 24 40.27 -5.57 -3.33
C TYR A 24 39.69 -5.45 -4.76
N GLU A 25 40.52 -5.71 -5.78
CA GLU A 25 40.07 -5.72 -7.17
C GLU A 25 39.12 -6.88 -7.44
N HIS A 26 39.45 -8.09 -6.95
CA HIS A 26 38.59 -9.28 -7.10
C HIS A 26 37.22 -9.10 -6.43
N LEU A 27 37.16 -8.42 -5.29
CA LEU A 27 35.92 -8.08 -4.60
C LEU A 27 35.20 -6.87 -5.23
N GLY A 28 35.71 -6.30 -6.33
CA GLY A 28 35.11 -5.16 -7.01
C GLY A 28 35.20 -3.85 -6.24
N GLY A 29 36.20 -3.71 -5.36
CA GLY A 29 36.36 -2.55 -4.47
C GLY A 29 36.43 -1.21 -5.18
N TYR A 30 37.04 -1.14 -6.38
CA TYR A 30 37.10 0.08 -7.18
C TYR A 30 35.75 0.54 -7.73
N ALA A 31 34.80 -0.39 -7.91
CA ALA A 31 33.45 -0.08 -8.40
C ALA A 31 32.44 0.18 -7.27
N LEU A 32 32.81 -0.08 -6.01
CA LEU A 32 31.88 -0.08 -4.88
C LEU A 32 31.20 1.28 -4.68
N GLU A 33 31.96 2.38 -4.79
CA GLU A 33 31.42 3.73 -4.60
C GLU A 33 30.42 4.08 -5.71
N SER A 34 30.74 3.78 -6.97
CA SER A 34 29.82 4.04 -8.09
C SER A 34 28.55 3.20 -7.99
N GLN A 35 28.67 1.93 -7.59
CA GLN A 35 27.51 1.06 -7.34
C GLN A 35 26.66 1.56 -6.17
N ALA A 36 27.28 2.03 -5.10
CA ALA A 36 26.56 2.60 -3.97
C ALA A 36 25.76 3.86 -4.38
N ARG A 37 26.37 4.75 -5.17
CA ARG A 37 25.70 5.93 -5.71
C ARG A 37 24.55 5.53 -6.64
N GLU A 38 24.76 4.57 -7.54
CA GLU A 38 23.71 4.05 -8.43
C GLU A 38 22.50 3.52 -7.65
N VAL A 39 22.73 2.68 -6.62
CA VAL A 39 21.66 2.14 -5.77
C VAL A 39 20.94 3.25 -5.00
N LEU A 40 21.66 4.22 -4.46
CA LEU A 40 21.08 5.35 -3.74
C LEU A 40 20.25 6.24 -4.68
N HIS A 41 20.75 6.55 -5.88
CA HIS A 41 19.97 7.29 -6.91
C HIS A 41 18.70 6.56 -7.29
N GLY A 42 18.77 5.24 -7.51
CA GLY A 42 17.61 4.42 -7.79
C GLY A 42 16.56 4.43 -6.66
N LEU A 43 17.00 4.58 -5.42
CA LEU A 43 16.12 4.74 -4.27
C LEU A 43 15.72 6.21 -4.00
N GLY A 44 16.00 7.12 -4.95
CA GLY A 44 15.50 8.49 -4.96
C GLY A 44 16.39 9.52 -4.26
N PHE A 45 17.63 9.18 -3.88
CA PHE A 45 18.59 10.16 -3.36
C PHE A 45 19.17 10.99 -4.49
N ASP A 46 19.34 12.28 -4.26
CA ASP A 46 20.13 13.15 -5.11
C ASP A 46 21.59 13.27 -4.60
N ASP A 47 22.49 13.80 -5.43
CA ASP A 47 23.91 13.91 -5.08
C ASP A 47 24.17 14.72 -3.81
N THR A 48 23.32 15.69 -3.51
CA THR A 48 23.48 16.56 -2.33
C THR A 48 23.19 15.81 -1.02
N TRP A 49 22.40 14.74 -1.08
CA TRP A 49 22.02 13.94 0.08
C TRP A 49 22.89 12.71 0.27
N ILE A 50 23.49 12.19 -0.82
CA ILE A 50 24.32 10.99 -0.79
C ILE A 50 25.54 11.20 0.13
N ASP A 51 26.16 12.38 0.07
CA ASP A 51 27.33 12.71 0.88
C ASP A 51 26.96 13.36 2.23
N GLY A 52 25.68 13.40 2.58
CA GLY A 52 25.15 14.03 3.79
C GLY A 52 25.16 13.13 5.03
N ASP A 53 24.79 13.72 6.18
CA ASP A 53 24.67 12.99 7.45
C ASP A 53 23.37 12.18 7.49
N VAL A 54 23.49 10.84 7.62
CA VAL A 54 22.37 9.92 7.81
C VAL A 54 21.55 10.25 9.06
N GLY A 55 22.18 10.84 10.09
CA GLY A 55 21.50 11.26 11.31
C GLY A 55 20.39 12.28 11.05
N ALA A 56 20.59 13.17 10.09
CA ALA A 56 19.64 14.22 9.70
C ALA A 56 18.44 13.73 8.86
N LEU A 57 18.47 12.49 8.36
CA LEU A 57 17.44 11.93 7.53
C LEU A 57 16.17 11.56 8.33
N SER A 58 15.00 11.68 7.71
CA SER A 58 13.75 11.16 8.27
C SER A 58 13.74 9.62 8.32
N GLY A 59 12.80 9.03 9.09
CA GLY A 59 12.68 7.58 9.22
C GLY A 59 12.57 6.83 7.87
N GLY A 60 11.77 7.34 6.95
CA GLY A 60 11.63 6.74 5.62
C GLY A 60 12.92 6.79 4.79
N TRP A 61 13.68 7.88 4.87
CA TRP A 61 14.97 7.99 4.19
C TRP A 61 16.04 7.10 4.83
N LYS A 62 16.06 6.98 6.17
CA LYS A 62 16.93 6.01 6.87
C LYS A 62 16.64 4.57 6.45
N MET A 63 15.37 4.23 6.26
CA MET A 63 14.97 2.91 5.77
C MET A 63 15.48 2.64 4.34
N ARG A 64 15.44 3.65 3.45
CA ARG A 64 16.03 3.55 2.10
C ARG A 64 17.55 3.34 2.14
N VAL A 65 18.27 4.02 3.04
CA VAL A 65 19.71 3.77 3.25
C VAL A 65 19.96 2.33 3.71
N ALA A 66 19.16 1.82 4.66
CA ALA A 66 19.28 0.44 5.12
C ALA A 66 19.01 -0.56 3.97
N MET A 67 18.00 -0.28 3.13
CA MET A 67 17.71 -1.06 1.93
C MET A 67 18.88 -1.00 0.94
N ALA A 68 19.41 0.19 0.64
CA ALA A 68 20.58 0.35 -0.23
C ALA A 68 21.77 -0.50 0.24
N ARG A 69 22.04 -0.51 1.54
CA ARG A 69 23.09 -1.32 2.13
C ARG A 69 22.86 -2.82 1.92
N ALA A 70 21.61 -3.30 2.08
CA ALA A 70 21.25 -4.69 1.86
C ALA A 70 21.41 -5.09 0.38
N LEU A 71 20.96 -4.23 -0.56
CA LEU A 71 21.04 -4.46 -2.00
C LEU A 71 22.50 -4.44 -2.50
N LEU A 72 23.32 -3.51 -2.00
CA LEU A 72 24.72 -3.39 -2.37
C LEU A 72 25.55 -4.63 -1.98
N GLY A 73 25.16 -5.28 -0.87
CA GLY A 73 25.82 -6.50 -0.41
C GLY A 73 25.63 -7.72 -1.32
N ARG A 74 24.72 -7.67 -2.29
CA ARG A 74 24.39 -8.78 -3.22
C ARG A 74 24.34 -10.14 -2.54
N PRO A 75 23.49 -10.33 -1.53
CA PRO A 75 23.45 -11.57 -0.76
C PRO A 75 22.91 -12.72 -1.60
N ASP A 76 23.31 -13.96 -1.26
CA ASP A 76 22.74 -15.18 -1.86
C ASP A 76 21.25 -15.35 -1.57
N VAL A 77 20.79 -14.84 -0.42
CA VAL A 77 19.37 -14.82 -0.01
C VAL A 77 19.03 -13.45 0.54
N LEU A 78 18.08 -12.78 -0.09
CA LEU A 78 17.54 -11.48 0.34
C LEU A 78 16.16 -11.66 0.93
N LEU A 79 15.97 -11.20 2.18
CA LEU A 79 14.68 -11.16 2.86
C LEU A 79 14.18 -9.72 2.92
N MET A 80 12.97 -9.47 2.43
CA MET A 80 12.37 -8.13 2.43
C MET A 80 10.94 -8.16 2.97
N ASP A 81 10.65 -7.23 3.87
CA ASP A 81 9.31 -7.05 4.43
C ASP A 81 8.77 -5.71 3.96
N GLU A 82 7.69 -5.75 3.14
CA GLU A 82 7.01 -4.59 2.57
C GLU A 82 7.98 -3.55 1.93
N PRO A 83 8.84 -3.93 0.96
CA PRO A 83 9.89 -3.06 0.45
C PRO A 83 9.36 -1.83 -0.30
N THR A 84 8.10 -1.86 -0.78
CA THR A 84 7.48 -0.75 -1.50
C THR A 84 6.97 0.36 -0.59
N ASN A 85 6.85 0.09 0.72
CA ASN A 85 6.42 1.10 1.67
C ASN A 85 7.39 2.29 1.68
N HIS A 86 6.85 3.51 1.63
CA HIS A 86 7.59 4.77 1.60
C HIS A 86 8.45 5.04 0.35
N LEU A 87 8.39 4.18 -0.68
CA LEU A 87 9.00 4.43 -1.98
C LEU A 87 8.02 5.20 -2.88
N ASP A 88 8.52 6.12 -3.67
CA ASP A 88 7.76 6.67 -4.79
C ASP A 88 7.77 5.69 -5.98
N ILE A 89 6.87 5.91 -6.95
CA ILE A 89 6.70 5.00 -8.07
C ILE A 89 8.01 4.84 -8.87
N GLU A 90 8.80 5.90 -9.00
CA GLU A 90 10.09 5.87 -9.69
C GLU A 90 11.06 4.89 -8.99
N SER A 91 11.20 5.03 -7.67
CA SER A 91 12.02 4.12 -6.87
C SER A 91 11.49 2.68 -6.89
N ILE A 92 10.15 2.48 -6.94
CA ILE A 92 9.55 1.15 -7.07
C ILE A 92 9.92 0.54 -8.42
N VAL A 93 9.80 1.28 -9.54
CA VAL A 93 10.15 0.80 -10.88
C VAL A 93 11.63 0.45 -10.98
N TRP A 94 12.49 1.31 -10.41
CA TRP A 94 13.93 1.01 -10.35
C TRP A 94 14.21 -0.26 -9.53
N LEU A 95 13.57 -0.40 -8.35
CA LEU A 95 13.72 -1.57 -7.49
C LEU A 95 13.27 -2.86 -8.20
N GLU A 96 12.16 -2.80 -8.96
CA GLU A 96 11.70 -3.91 -9.81
C GLU A 96 12.79 -4.38 -10.79
N GLY A 97 13.43 -3.42 -11.47
CA GLY A 97 14.53 -3.71 -12.40
C GLY A 97 15.74 -4.32 -11.70
N PHE A 98 16.12 -3.75 -10.57
CA PHE A 98 17.25 -4.21 -9.77
C PHE A 98 17.02 -5.64 -9.24
N LEU A 99 15.87 -5.91 -8.64
CA LEU A 99 15.56 -7.24 -8.07
C LEU A 99 15.48 -8.34 -9.14
N LYS A 100 15.04 -8.01 -10.37
CA LYS A 100 15.07 -8.96 -11.49
C LYS A 100 16.48 -9.33 -11.92
N SER A 101 17.45 -8.43 -11.73
CA SER A 101 18.86 -8.68 -12.06
C SER A 101 19.63 -9.38 -10.95
N LEU A 102 19.04 -9.55 -9.78
CA LEU A 102 19.70 -10.14 -8.62
C LEU A 102 19.90 -11.66 -8.85
N PRO A 103 21.11 -12.20 -8.76
CA PRO A 103 21.36 -13.63 -8.98
C PRO A 103 20.91 -14.51 -7.80
N GLY A 104 20.70 -13.92 -6.62
CA GLY A 104 20.32 -14.61 -5.39
C GLY A 104 18.83 -14.97 -5.31
N ALA A 105 18.48 -15.69 -4.26
CA ALA A 105 17.09 -15.97 -3.92
C ALA A 105 16.45 -14.77 -3.21
N LEU A 106 15.21 -14.43 -3.59
CA LEU A 106 14.41 -13.39 -2.95
C LEU A 106 13.22 -14.02 -2.24
N LEU A 107 13.05 -13.72 -0.94
CA LEU A 107 11.83 -13.98 -0.19
C LEU A 107 11.30 -12.64 0.34
N MET A 108 10.07 -12.31 -0.01
CA MET A 108 9.50 -11.02 0.39
C MET A 108 8.02 -11.13 0.76
N THR A 109 7.57 -10.21 1.61
CA THR A 109 6.17 -9.87 1.77
C THR A 109 5.86 -8.58 1.00
N SER A 110 4.68 -8.46 0.42
CA SER A 110 4.23 -7.21 -0.20
C SER A 110 2.72 -7.14 -0.31
N HIS A 111 2.18 -5.92 -0.20
CA HIS A 111 0.80 -5.56 -0.48
C HIS A 111 0.67 -4.75 -1.78
N ASP A 112 1.67 -4.79 -2.65
CA ASP A 112 1.64 -4.23 -4.01
C ASP A 112 1.49 -5.35 -5.04
N ARG A 113 0.28 -5.48 -5.61
CA ARG A 113 -0.05 -6.52 -6.60
C ARG A 113 0.80 -6.41 -7.87
N ASP A 114 1.00 -5.19 -8.38
CA ASP A 114 1.76 -4.95 -9.60
C ASP A 114 3.24 -5.31 -9.38
N PHE A 115 3.80 -4.93 -8.25
CA PHE A 115 5.16 -5.27 -7.86
C PHE A 115 5.35 -6.79 -7.76
N MET A 116 4.44 -7.49 -7.08
CA MET A 116 4.48 -8.95 -7.00
C MET A 116 4.37 -9.60 -8.38
N ASN A 117 3.43 -9.16 -9.22
CA ASN A 117 3.25 -9.72 -10.55
C ASN A 117 4.47 -9.60 -11.46
N ARG A 118 5.30 -8.57 -11.25
CA ARG A 118 6.48 -8.30 -12.07
C ARG A 118 7.72 -9.04 -11.61
N ILE A 119 7.81 -9.41 -10.33
CA ILE A 119 9.04 -9.93 -9.72
C ILE A 119 8.90 -11.40 -9.35
N VAL A 120 7.77 -11.80 -8.72
CA VAL A 120 7.69 -13.12 -8.11
C VAL A 120 7.40 -14.20 -9.15
N THR A 121 8.03 -15.35 -8.96
CA THR A 121 7.81 -16.57 -9.75
C THR A 121 7.11 -17.66 -8.94
N ARG A 122 6.97 -17.46 -7.63
CA ARG A 122 6.32 -18.38 -6.71
C ARG A 122 5.70 -17.61 -5.54
N ILE A 123 4.52 -18.04 -5.10
CA ILE A 123 3.83 -17.50 -3.94
C ILE A 123 3.65 -18.60 -2.89
N ALA A 124 3.96 -18.27 -1.64
CA ALA A 124 3.68 -19.11 -0.48
C ALA A 124 2.55 -18.45 0.33
N GLU A 125 1.38 -19.09 0.33
CA GLU A 125 0.23 -18.68 1.14
C GLU A 125 0.31 -19.37 2.51
N ILE A 126 0.17 -18.60 3.57
CA ILE A 126 0.03 -19.11 4.94
C ILE A 126 -1.45 -19.02 5.29
N ASP A 127 -2.12 -20.17 5.40
CA ASP A 127 -3.53 -20.27 5.73
C ASP A 127 -3.72 -21.35 6.81
N ASP A 128 -4.39 -21.02 7.91
CA ASP A 128 -4.72 -21.90 9.03
C ASP A 128 -3.53 -22.76 9.56
N GLY A 129 -2.32 -22.15 9.57
CA GLY A 129 -1.09 -22.83 10.05
C GLY A 129 -0.41 -23.72 9.00
N GLU A 130 -0.95 -23.84 7.81
CA GLU A 130 -0.34 -24.52 6.68
C GLU A 130 0.29 -23.56 5.70
N ILE A 131 1.34 -24.00 4.98
CA ILE A 131 1.97 -23.25 3.91
C ILE A 131 1.65 -23.94 2.59
N VAL A 132 0.98 -23.22 1.70
CA VAL A 132 0.64 -23.68 0.36
C VAL A 132 1.44 -22.89 -0.66
N SER A 133 2.16 -23.58 -1.54
CA SER A 133 3.01 -22.95 -2.56
C SER A 133 2.36 -23.02 -3.94
N TYR A 134 2.33 -21.87 -4.62
CA TYR A 134 1.84 -21.71 -6.00
C TYR A 134 3.01 -21.30 -6.90
N SER A 135 3.23 -22.04 -7.98
CA SER A 135 4.28 -21.73 -8.95
C SER A 135 3.74 -20.80 -10.03
N GLY A 136 3.92 -19.51 -9.84
CA GLY A 136 3.43 -18.45 -10.71
C GLY A 136 3.50 -17.08 -10.04
N ASN A 137 3.03 -16.05 -10.75
CA ASN A 137 2.89 -14.70 -10.23
C ASN A 137 1.60 -14.55 -9.40
N TYR A 138 1.33 -13.33 -8.92
CA TYR A 138 0.16 -13.06 -8.07
C TYR A 138 -1.18 -13.33 -8.77
N ASP A 139 -1.32 -12.98 -10.06
CA ASP A 139 -2.54 -13.24 -10.83
C ASP A 139 -2.79 -14.73 -11.05
N PHE A 140 -1.73 -15.54 -11.19
CA PHE A 140 -1.84 -17.00 -11.22
C PHE A 140 -2.32 -17.54 -9.87
N TYR A 141 -1.72 -17.06 -8.78
CA TYR A 141 -2.12 -17.43 -7.42
C TYR A 141 -3.60 -17.17 -7.16
N GLU A 142 -4.11 -15.98 -7.49
CA GLU A 142 -5.53 -15.64 -7.27
C GLU A 142 -6.47 -16.61 -8.00
N ARG A 143 -6.17 -16.95 -9.25
CA ARG A 143 -6.98 -17.89 -10.02
C ARG A 143 -6.98 -19.30 -9.44
N GLU A 144 -5.79 -19.79 -9.07
CA GLU A 144 -5.65 -21.10 -8.46
C GLU A 144 -6.29 -21.18 -7.08
N ARG A 145 -6.16 -20.13 -6.28
CA ARG A 145 -6.82 -20.01 -4.99
C ARG A 145 -8.33 -20.06 -5.13
N ALA A 146 -8.89 -19.26 -6.04
CA ALA A 146 -10.34 -19.25 -6.29
C ALA A 146 -10.84 -20.65 -6.74
N THR A 147 -10.09 -21.35 -7.59
CA THR A 147 -10.40 -22.72 -8.02
C THR A 147 -10.34 -23.70 -6.84
N ARG A 148 -9.32 -23.58 -6.00
CA ARG A 148 -9.17 -24.42 -4.79
C ARG A 148 -10.31 -24.20 -3.79
N GLU A 149 -10.69 -22.94 -3.54
CA GLU A 149 -11.82 -22.58 -2.67
C GLU A 149 -13.14 -23.15 -3.21
N ALA A 150 -13.41 -22.98 -4.50
CA ALA A 150 -14.61 -23.56 -5.14
C ALA A 150 -14.66 -25.10 -5.02
N ASN A 151 -13.53 -25.77 -5.23
CA ASN A 151 -13.42 -27.22 -5.07
C ASN A 151 -13.64 -27.66 -3.61
N ARG A 152 -13.11 -26.92 -2.64
CA ARG A 152 -13.31 -27.16 -1.19
C ARG A 152 -14.77 -26.98 -0.79
N GLU A 153 -15.45 -25.95 -1.28
CA GLU A 153 -16.87 -25.72 -1.07
C GLU A 153 -17.73 -26.84 -1.68
N ALA A 154 -17.41 -27.26 -2.91
CA ALA A 154 -18.12 -28.37 -3.54
C ALA A 154 -17.91 -29.71 -2.81
N ALA A 155 -16.69 -29.95 -2.31
CA ALA A 155 -16.38 -31.12 -1.49
C ALA A 155 -17.15 -31.11 -0.15
N TYR A 156 -17.17 -29.95 0.52
CA TYR A 156 -17.96 -29.75 1.75
C TYR A 156 -19.44 -29.99 1.51
N ALA A 157 -20.02 -29.40 0.47
CA ALA A 157 -21.44 -29.59 0.15
C ALA A 157 -21.78 -31.07 -0.11
N ARG A 158 -20.91 -31.78 -0.84
CA ARG A 158 -21.07 -33.24 -1.07
C ARG A 158 -20.97 -34.03 0.23
N GLN A 159 -20.01 -33.70 1.10
CA GLN A 159 -19.87 -34.37 2.40
C GLN A 159 -21.09 -34.10 3.28
N GLN A 160 -21.57 -32.86 3.37
CA GLN A 160 -22.79 -32.52 4.15
C GLN A 160 -24.02 -33.28 3.65
N ALA A 161 -24.22 -33.36 2.33
CA ALA A 161 -25.32 -34.11 1.75
C ALA A 161 -25.26 -35.62 2.08
N MET A 162 -24.04 -36.20 2.06
CA MET A 162 -23.77 -37.57 2.46
C MET A 162 -24.08 -37.78 3.96
N LEU A 163 -23.54 -36.93 4.83
CA LEU A 163 -23.76 -36.99 6.28
C LEU A 163 -25.24 -36.87 6.61
N ALA A 164 -25.96 -35.94 5.99
CA ALA A 164 -27.40 -35.78 6.18
C ALA A 164 -28.22 -36.99 5.69
N LYS A 165 -27.77 -37.69 4.62
CA LYS A 165 -28.42 -38.92 4.14
C LYS A 165 -28.21 -40.07 5.14
N GLU A 166 -27.01 -40.25 5.64
CA GLU A 166 -26.68 -41.29 6.62
C GLU A 166 -27.40 -41.04 7.94
N GLN A 167 -27.43 -39.77 8.41
CA GLN A 167 -28.13 -39.39 9.64
C GLN A 167 -29.65 -39.71 9.52
N ARG A 168 -30.28 -39.33 8.39
CA ARG A 168 -31.70 -39.65 8.15
C ARG A 168 -31.98 -41.17 8.17
N PHE A 169 -31.06 -42.00 7.69
CA PHE A 169 -31.17 -43.45 7.76
C PHE A 169 -31.08 -43.91 9.25
N ILE A 170 -30.12 -43.42 10.02
CA ILE A 170 -29.95 -43.72 11.43
C ILE A 170 -31.23 -43.36 12.19
N ASP A 171 -31.73 -42.13 12.04
CA ASP A 171 -32.93 -41.61 12.71
C ASP A 171 -34.18 -42.46 12.38
N ARG A 172 -34.34 -42.84 11.10
CA ARG A 172 -35.48 -43.65 10.65
C ARG A 172 -35.46 -45.07 11.23
N PHE A 173 -34.32 -45.66 11.43
CA PHE A 173 -34.18 -47.07 11.87
C PHE A 173 -33.64 -47.25 13.26
N ALA A 174 -33.42 -46.18 14.05
CA ALA A 174 -32.86 -46.21 15.40
C ALA A 174 -33.62 -47.16 16.35
N ALA A 175 -34.97 -47.20 16.26
CA ALA A 175 -35.78 -48.02 17.12
C ALA A 175 -36.08 -49.45 16.54
N ASN A 176 -35.50 -49.82 15.40
CA ASN A 176 -35.76 -51.11 14.75
C ASN A 176 -34.73 -52.14 15.13
N ALA A 177 -35.10 -53.09 16.00
CA ALA A 177 -34.22 -54.14 16.51
C ALA A 177 -33.58 -54.99 15.39
N ALA A 178 -34.30 -55.29 14.29
CA ALA A 178 -33.76 -56.05 13.18
C ALA A 178 -32.66 -55.31 12.38
N LYS A 179 -32.57 -53.98 12.50
CA LYS A 179 -31.56 -53.15 11.84
C LYS A 179 -30.51 -52.55 12.79
N ALA A 180 -30.55 -52.92 14.08
CA ALA A 180 -29.65 -52.32 15.10
C ALA A 180 -28.18 -52.47 14.75
N ALA A 181 -27.72 -53.62 14.26
CA ALA A 181 -26.32 -53.84 13.86
C ALA A 181 -25.93 -52.95 12.68
N GLN A 182 -26.83 -52.75 11.72
CA GLN A 182 -26.61 -51.88 10.54
C GLN A 182 -26.53 -50.40 10.95
N VAL A 183 -27.40 -49.96 11.86
CA VAL A 183 -27.40 -48.62 12.41
C VAL A 183 -26.10 -48.34 13.16
N GLN A 184 -25.68 -49.25 14.07
CA GLN A 184 -24.42 -49.11 14.79
C GLN A 184 -23.18 -49.07 13.89
N SER A 185 -23.20 -49.88 12.81
CA SER A 185 -22.12 -49.84 11.82
C SER A 185 -21.99 -48.49 11.14
N ARG A 186 -23.15 -47.87 10.76
CA ARG A 186 -23.17 -46.53 10.13
C ARG A 186 -22.79 -45.42 11.09
N VAL A 187 -23.22 -45.46 12.34
CA VAL A 187 -22.77 -44.51 13.37
C VAL A 187 -21.27 -44.56 13.50
N LYS A 188 -20.67 -45.76 13.66
CA LYS A 188 -19.22 -45.93 13.74
C LYS A 188 -18.48 -45.46 12.46
N ALA A 189 -19.14 -45.57 11.28
CA ALA A 189 -18.58 -45.06 10.02
C ALA A 189 -18.61 -43.53 10.00
N LEU A 190 -19.69 -42.90 10.47
CA LEU A 190 -19.80 -41.44 10.56
C LEU A 190 -18.78 -40.83 11.54
N ASP A 191 -18.58 -41.48 12.69
CA ASP A 191 -17.61 -41.04 13.70
C ASP A 191 -16.15 -41.05 13.22
N LYS A 192 -15.86 -41.83 12.15
CA LYS A 192 -14.52 -41.91 11.54
C LYS A 192 -14.30 -40.93 10.42
N ILE A 193 -15.35 -40.23 9.97
CA ILE A 193 -15.24 -39.28 8.87
C ILE A 193 -14.61 -38.00 9.39
N GLU A 194 -13.48 -37.64 8.82
CA GLU A 194 -12.87 -36.34 9.01
C GLU A 194 -13.76 -35.26 8.34
N LYS A 195 -14.26 -34.34 9.17
CA LYS A 195 -15.16 -33.30 8.68
C LYS A 195 -14.37 -32.22 8.00
N ILE A 196 -14.75 -31.90 6.76
CA ILE A 196 -14.21 -30.75 6.03
C ILE A 196 -14.73 -29.49 6.73
N GLU A 197 -13.82 -28.66 7.19
CA GLU A 197 -14.14 -27.35 7.73
C GLU A 197 -13.94 -26.29 6.63
N LEU A 198 -14.93 -25.44 6.44
CA LEU A 198 -14.76 -24.27 5.59
C LEU A 198 -14.17 -23.13 6.43
N PRO A 199 -13.20 -22.39 5.89
CA PRO A 199 -12.74 -21.17 6.54
C PRO A 199 -13.92 -20.21 6.71
N LYS A 200 -13.96 -19.51 7.84
CA LYS A 200 -15.01 -18.51 8.09
C LYS A 200 -14.88 -17.40 7.04
N LYS A 201 -15.78 -17.39 6.07
CA LYS A 201 -15.85 -16.29 5.10
C LYS A 201 -16.14 -15.01 5.85
N ARG A 202 -15.28 -14.01 5.70
CA ARG A 202 -15.64 -12.65 6.09
C ARG A 202 -16.75 -12.18 5.16
N VAL A 203 -17.90 -11.90 5.74
CA VAL A 203 -19.04 -11.37 5.00
C VAL A 203 -18.72 -9.93 4.65
N VAL A 204 -18.46 -9.65 3.38
CA VAL A 204 -18.35 -8.28 2.91
C VAL A 204 -19.77 -7.70 2.87
N VAL A 205 -20.07 -6.83 3.81
CA VAL A 205 -21.35 -6.10 3.85
C VAL A 205 -21.23 -4.96 2.84
N LYS A 206 -22.10 -4.97 1.81
CA LYS A 206 -22.22 -3.81 0.93
C LYS A 206 -22.91 -2.69 1.69
N PHE A 207 -22.25 -1.55 1.75
CA PHE A 207 -22.79 -0.31 2.33
C PHE A 207 -23.01 0.69 1.20
N GLU A 208 -24.24 1.18 1.08
CA GLU A 208 -24.56 2.26 0.14
C GLU A 208 -24.18 3.60 0.80
N PHE A 209 -23.15 4.22 0.28
CA PHE A 209 -22.70 5.53 0.77
C PHE A 209 -23.75 6.60 0.43
N ARG A 210 -23.98 7.52 1.37
CA ARG A 210 -24.81 8.69 1.12
C ARG A 210 -24.15 9.54 0.04
N GLN A 211 -24.95 10.11 -0.85
CA GLN A 211 -24.44 11.02 -1.86
C GLN A 211 -23.96 12.33 -1.19
N PRO A 212 -22.78 12.83 -1.57
CA PRO A 212 -22.30 14.08 -1.04
C PRO A 212 -23.17 15.26 -1.50
N PRO A 213 -23.30 16.33 -0.69
CA PRO A 213 -24.04 17.51 -1.11
C PRO A 213 -23.35 18.16 -2.31
N ARG A 214 -24.14 18.76 -3.22
CA ARG A 214 -23.62 19.40 -4.42
C ARG A 214 -22.74 20.61 -4.06
N SER A 215 -21.51 20.68 -4.58
CA SER A 215 -20.62 21.85 -4.52
C SER A 215 -20.88 22.83 -5.68
N GLY A 216 -20.27 24.01 -5.63
CA GLY A 216 -20.06 24.86 -6.81
C GLY A 216 -19.23 24.16 -7.88
N ASP A 217 -19.13 24.76 -9.07
CA ASP A 217 -18.40 24.17 -10.19
C ASP A 217 -16.88 24.25 -9.98
N ASP A 218 -16.37 25.37 -9.48
CA ASP A 218 -14.98 25.52 -9.02
C ASP A 218 -14.89 25.10 -7.55
N VAL A 219 -14.21 23.99 -7.30
CA VAL A 219 -14.10 23.39 -5.95
C VAL A 219 -12.89 23.94 -5.21
N ALA A 220 -11.76 24.09 -5.89
CA ALA A 220 -10.57 24.76 -5.37
C ALA A 220 -9.88 25.53 -6.51
N VAL A 221 -9.54 26.79 -6.23
CA VAL A 221 -8.82 27.66 -7.18
C VAL A 221 -7.51 28.09 -6.51
N ILE A 222 -6.41 27.75 -7.15
CA ILE A 222 -5.05 28.08 -6.73
C ILE A 222 -4.52 29.09 -7.73
N SER A 223 -4.03 30.24 -7.27
CA SER A 223 -3.54 31.32 -8.11
C SER A 223 -2.20 31.85 -7.62
N GLY A 224 -1.19 31.81 -8.52
CA GLY A 224 0.13 32.36 -8.26
C GLY A 224 0.86 31.75 -7.06
N LEU A 225 0.59 30.47 -6.76
CA LEU A 225 1.07 29.80 -5.55
C LEU A 225 2.59 29.80 -5.47
N ARG A 226 3.12 30.26 -4.34
CA ARG A 226 4.55 30.18 -4.02
C ARG A 226 4.77 29.54 -2.65
N LYS A 227 5.77 28.65 -2.58
CA LYS A 227 6.18 28.02 -1.33
C LYS A 227 7.66 27.67 -1.37
N LYS A 228 8.39 28.05 -0.29
CA LYS A 228 9.80 27.76 -0.08
C LYS A 228 10.04 27.12 1.27
N TYR A 229 11.07 26.28 1.35
CA TYR A 229 11.61 25.77 2.59
C TYR A 229 13.12 26.06 2.62
N GLY A 230 13.51 27.09 3.37
CA GLY A 230 14.87 27.60 3.33
C GLY A 230 15.25 28.05 1.92
N ALA A 231 16.32 27.51 1.36
CA ALA A 231 16.77 27.82 -0.01
C ALA A 231 15.98 27.07 -1.10
N ARG A 232 15.23 26.03 -0.74
CA ARG A 232 14.49 25.19 -1.70
C ARG A 232 13.15 25.79 -2.06
N THR A 233 12.95 26.12 -3.34
CA THR A 233 11.65 26.53 -3.88
C THR A 233 10.87 25.29 -4.29
N ILE A 234 9.65 25.15 -3.77
CA ILE A 234 8.73 24.05 -4.08
C ILE A 234 7.75 24.49 -5.17
N TYR A 235 7.14 25.66 -5.00
CA TYR A 235 6.22 26.26 -5.96
C TYR A 235 6.65 27.70 -6.25
N ASP A 236 6.58 28.10 -7.52
CA ASP A 236 6.87 29.47 -7.96
C ASP A 236 5.88 29.92 -9.04
N GLY A 237 4.77 30.50 -8.59
CA GLY A 237 3.72 30.99 -9.46
C GLY A 237 2.85 29.88 -10.08
N PHE A 238 2.50 28.85 -9.27
CA PHE A 238 1.69 27.73 -9.74
C PHE A 238 0.19 28.05 -9.69
N ASP A 239 -0.52 27.74 -10.77
CA ASP A 239 -1.96 27.89 -10.91
C ASP A 239 -2.62 26.54 -11.15
N LEU A 240 -3.76 26.29 -10.48
CA LEU A 240 -4.58 25.10 -10.68
C LEU A 240 -6.03 25.40 -10.32
N THR A 241 -6.97 24.93 -11.14
CA THR A 241 -8.39 24.93 -10.81
C THR A 241 -8.89 23.50 -10.79
N VAL A 242 -9.40 23.08 -9.64
CA VAL A 242 -10.07 21.78 -9.43
C VAL A 242 -11.55 21.99 -9.57
N ARG A 243 -12.17 21.30 -10.55
CA ARG A 243 -13.60 21.39 -10.84
C ARG A 243 -14.39 20.23 -10.24
N ARG A 244 -15.68 20.46 -10.04
CA ARG A 244 -16.59 19.43 -9.51
C ARG A 244 -16.54 18.15 -10.36
N GLY A 245 -16.45 16.99 -9.67
CA GLY A 245 -16.38 15.67 -10.26
C GLY A 245 -15.00 15.29 -10.80
N GLU A 246 -14.02 16.21 -10.75
CA GLU A 246 -12.65 15.84 -11.10
C GLU A 246 -12.00 15.03 -9.98
N ARG A 247 -11.18 14.07 -10.40
CA ARG A 247 -10.42 13.16 -9.54
C ARG A 247 -8.94 13.27 -9.89
N TRP A 248 -8.25 14.14 -9.17
CA TRP A 248 -6.86 14.50 -9.42
C TRP A 248 -5.91 13.56 -8.69
N SER A 249 -5.08 12.82 -9.42
CA SER A 249 -3.88 12.19 -8.87
C SER A 249 -2.70 13.15 -8.93
N VAL A 250 -2.03 13.35 -7.79
CA VAL A 250 -0.81 14.17 -7.70
C VAL A 250 0.39 13.23 -7.61
N MET A 251 1.22 13.25 -8.63
CA MET A 251 2.37 12.37 -8.79
C MET A 251 3.69 13.15 -8.74
N GLY A 252 4.79 12.45 -8.50
CA GLY A 252 6.14 13.01 -8.49
C GLY A 252 7.02 12.40 -7.42
N LYS A 253 8.32 12.68 -7.52
CA LYS A 253 9.34 12.20 -6.57
C LYS A 253 9.02 12.58 -5.13
N ASN A 254 9.59 11.83 -4.19
CA ASN A 254 9.51 12.23 -2.79
C ASN A 254 10.22 13.57 -2.60
N GLY A 255 9.54 14.47 -1.88
CA GLY A 255 10.01 15.85 -1.71
C GLY A 255 9.62 16.81 -2.84
N ALA A 256 8.91 16.39 -3.91
CA ALA A 256 8.45 17.28 -4.98
C ALA A 256 7.36 18.28 -4.54
N GLY A 257 6.82 18.13 -3.32
CA GLY A 257 5.82 19.06 -2.79
C GLY A 257 4.39 18.53 -2.76
N LYS A 258 4.15 17.25 -3.06
CA LYS A 258 2.81 16.62 -3.08
C LYS A 258 2.00 16.91 -1.82
N THR A 259 2.49 16.45 -0.66
CA THR A 259 1.86 16.71 0.65
C THR A 259 1.75 18.21 0.97
N THR A 260 2.73 19.01 0.52
CA THR A 260 2.70 20.48 0.71
C THR A 260 1.51 21.09 0.00
N LEU A 261 1.24 20.66 -1.26
CA LEU A 261 0.06 21.11 -2.02
C LEU A 261 -1.23 20.74 -1.31
N LEU A 262 -1.37 19.47 -0.92
CA LEU A 262 -2.58 19.00 -0.22
C LEU A 262 -2.81 19.76 1.11
N LYS A 263 -1.74 20.03 1.88
CA LYS A 263 -1.84 20.84 3.11
C LYS A 263 -2.28 22.27 2.86
N MET A 264 -1.81 22.89 1.77
CA MET A 264 -2.24 24.26 1.41
C MET A 264 -3.70 24.28 0.95
N ILE A 265 -4.15 23.30 0.16
CA ILE A 265 -5.56 23.14 -0.21
C ILE A 265 -6.43 22.91 1.02
N ALA A 266 -5.95 22.09 1.96
CA ALA A 266 -6.67 21.80 3.21
C ALA A 266 -6.66 22.96 4.23
N GLY A 267 -5.95 24.05 3.95
CA GLY A 267 -5.78 25.17 4.89
C GLY A 267 -4.93 24.83 6.12
N ALA A 268 -4.20 23.70 6.10
CA ALA A 268 -3.30 23.29 7.16
C ALA A 268 -1.89 23.90 7.04
N LEU A 269 -1.59 24.55 5.92
CA LEU A 269 -0.34 25.24 5.64
C LEU A 269 -0.64 26.50 4.80
N GLU A 270 -0.10 27.61 5.19
CA GLU A 270 -0.22 28.84 4.41
C GLU A 270 0.84 28.91 3.30
N PRO A 271 0.49 29.38 2.09
CA PRO A 271 1.46 29.70 1.05
C PRO A 271 2.29 30.94 1.45
N ASP A 272 3.50 31.05 0.89
CA ASP A 272 4.34 32.24 1.11
C ASP A 272 3.86 33.42 0.23
N ALA A 273 3.24 33.15 -0.92
CA ALA A 273 2.55 34.08 -1.78
C ALA A 273 1.53 33.34 -2.68
N GLY A 274 0.61 34.09 -3.28
CA GLY A 274 -0.52 33.52 -4.00
C GLY A 274 -1.68 33.22 -3.08
N ASP A 275 -2.71 32.58 -3.63
CA ASP A 275 -3.98 32.36 -2.93
C ASP A 275 -4.55 30.98 -3.23
N VAL A 276 -5.20 30.36 -2.24
CA VAL A 276 -5.95 29.12 -2.36
C VAL A 276 -7.39 29.37 -1.91
N LYS A 277 -8.31 29.42 -2.85
CA LYS A 277 -9.73 29.65 -2.60
C LYS A 277 -10.51 28.35 -2.72
N ILE A 278 -11.23 28.02 -1.66
CA ILE A 278 -12.20 26.93 -1.65
C ILE A 278 -13.54 27.46 -2.13
N GLY A 279 -14.16 26.75 -3.06
CA GLY A 279 -15.40 27.16 -3.71
C GLY A 279 -16.61 27.20 -2.77
N ALA A 280 -17.69 27.82 -3.27
CA ALA A 280 -18.95 27.90 -2.51
C ALA A 280 -19.57 26.53 -2.27
N SER A 281 -20.14 26.33 -1.09
CA SER A 281 -20.79 25.09 -0.66
C SER A 281 -19.88 23.84 -0.64
N VAL A 282 -18.56 24.05 -0.68
CA VAL A 282 -17.59 22.96 -0.56
C VAL A 282 -17.50 22.53 0.92
N ARG A 283 -17.72 21.23 1.13
CA ARG A 283 -17.42 20.55 2.39
C ARG A 283 -16.24 19.63 2.15
N MET A 284 -15.10 19.99 2.72
CA MET A 284 -13.84 19.28 2.50
C MET A 284 -13.59 18.27 3.60
N GLY A 285 -13.18 17.06 3.22
CA GLY A 285 -12.61 16.05 4.10
C GLY A 285 -11.13 15.89 3.78
N TYR A 286 -10.27 16.17 4.76
CA TYR A 286 -8.83 15.98 4.61
C TYR A 286 -8.39 14.74 5.37
N PHE A 287 -7.91 13.74 4.62
CA PHE A 287 -7.26 12.56 5.14
C PHE A 287 -5.75 12.74 5.03
N ALA A 288 -5.10 12.96 6.15
CA ALA A 288 -3.65 12.99 6.28
C ALA A 288 -3.21 11.89 7.25
N GLN A 289 -1.95 11.57 7.23
CA GLN A 289 -1.36 10.63 8.20
C GLN A 289 -1.67 11.02 9.67
N GLN A 290 -1.86 12.31 9.94
CA GLN A 290 -2.27 12.85 11.24
C GLN A 290 -3.76 12.60 11.56
N ALA A 291 -4.60 12.24 10.59
CA ALA A 291 -6.02 11.94 10.84
C ALA A 291 -6.21 10.75 11.80
N LEU A 292 -5.21 9.87 11.89
CA LEU A 292 -5.18 8.77 12.86
C LEU A 292 -5.16 9.26 14.31
N GLN A 293 -4.67 10.50 14.57
CA GLN A 293 -4.64 11.13 15.90
C GLN A 293 -6.02 11.65 16.35
N LEU A 294 -6.99 11.70 15.42
CA LEU A 294 -8.38 12.08 15.74
C LEU A 294 -9.17 10.97 16.43
N LEU A 295 -8.62 9.77 16.49
CA LEU A 295 -9.20 8.63 17.19
C LEU A 295 -8.76 8.65 18.65
N ASN A 296 -9.73 8.48 19.57
CA ASN A 296 -9.41 8.35 20.99
C ASN A 296 -8.93 6.91 21.28
N PRO A 297 -7.66 6.71 21.68
CA PRO A 297 -7.08 5.38 21.89
C PRO A 297 -7.75 4.56 23.00
N ASP A 298 -8.43 5.23 23.95
CA ASP A 298 -9.05 4.58 25.11
C ASP A 298 -10.47 4.10 24.87
N LEU A 299 -11.12 4.57 23.79
CA LEU A 299 -12.45 4.13 23.37
C LEU A 299 -12.35 2.83 22.55
N THR A 300 -13.46 2.09 22.54
CA THR A 300 -13.67 1.03 21.55
C THR A 300 -14.07 1.63 20.21
N ILE A 301 -13.97 0.83 19.11
CA ILE A 301 -14.46 1.26 17.80
C ILE A 301 -15.93 1.68 17.90
N TRP A 302 -16.73 0.88 18.61
CA TRP A 302 -18.15 1.13 18.77
C TRP A 302 -18.43 2.44 19.53
N GLU A 303 -17.78 2.66 20.68
CA GLU A 303 -17.92 3.88 21.48
C GLU A 303 -17.52 5.12 20.69
N GLN A 304 -16.43 5.05 19.92
CA GLN A 304 -15.99 6.13 19.05
C GLN A 304 -17.07 6.49 18.01
N MET A 305 -17.61 5.47 17.32
CA MET A 305 -18.62 5.70 16.28
C MET A 305 -19.92 6.23 16.85
N GLN A 306 -20.39 5.74 17.99
CA GLN A 306 -21.57 6.25 18.66
C GLN A 306 -21.37 7.70 19.17
N GLY A 307 -20.18 8.00 19.68
CA GLY A 307 -19.83 9.36 20.16
C GLY A 307 -19.79 10.37 19.01
N ASP A 308 -19.24 9.98 17.86
CA ASP A 308 -19.16 10.86 16.68
C ASP A 308 -20.52 11.02 15.98
N PHE A 309 -21.39 10.02 16.04
CA PHE A 309 -22.66 9.95 15.32
C PHE A 309 -23.83 9.54 16.22
N PRO A 310 -24.15 10.36 17.24
CA PRO A 310 -25.15 9.99 18.25
C PRO A 310 -26.58 9.89 17.70
N ASN A 311 -26.85 10.51 16.56
CA ASN A 311 -28.19 10.54 15.93
C ASN A 311 -28.41 9.44 14.89
N ASP A 312 -27.36 8.67 14.55
CA ASP A 312 -27.49 7.58 13.59
C ASP A 312 -27.96 6.28 14.26
N SER A 313 -28.73 5.49 13.52
CA SER A 313 -29.20 4.22 14.05
C SER A 313 -28.07 3.21 14.19
N VAL A 314 -28.17 2.36 15.22
CA VAL A 314 -27.23 1.24 15.46
C VAL A 314 -27.03 0.38 14.20
N GLY A 315 -28.10 0.16 13.42
CA GLY A 315 -28.04 -0.61 12.17
C GLY A 315 -27.16 0.03 11.11
N VAL A 316 -27.26 1.35 10.91
CA VAL A 316 -26.43 2.09 9.95
C VAL A 316 -24.96 2.03 10.35
N LEU A 317 -24.65 2.29 11.62
CA LEU A 317 -23.26 2.28 12.11
C LEU A 317 -22.64 0.88 12.00
N ARG A 318 -23.41 -0.17 12.36
CA ARG A 318 -22.92 -1.57 12.21
C ARG A 318 -22.74 -1.99 10.76
N SER A 319 -23.66 -1.58 9.87
CA SER A 319 -23.53 -1.87 8.43
C SER A 319 -22.31 -1.18 7.84
N LEU A 320 -22.06 0.08 8.21
CA LEU A 320 -20.84 0.80 7.80
C LEU A 320 -19.59 0.09 8.30
N LEU A 321 -19.52 -0.21 9.60
CA LEU A 321 -18.37 -0.91 10.18
C LEU A 321 -18.15 -2.28 9.53
N GLY A 322 -19.24 -3.02 9.24
CA GLY A 322 -19.19 -4.29 8.51
C GLY A 322 -18.62 -4.15 7.10
N ALA A 323 -18.98 -3.09 6.37
CA ALA A 323 -18.41 -2.78 5.05
C ALA A 323 -16.90 -2.52 5.11
N PHE A 324 -16.45 -1.89 6.20
CA PHE A 324 -15.01 -1.69 6.47
C PHE A 324 -14.36 -2.85 7.24
N GLN A 325 -14.97 -4.05 7.17
CA GLN A 325 -14.45 -5.29 7.74
C GLN A 325 -14.29 -5.29 9.27
N PHE A 326 -15.08 -4.47 9.98
CA PHE A 326 -15.21 -4.57 11.42
C PHE A 326 -16.52 -5.29 11.76
N SER A 327 -16.45 -6.55 12.19
CA SER A 327 -17.63 -7.38 12.46
C SER A 327 -17.51 -8.14 13.78
N GLY A 328 -18.67 -8.53 14.35
CA GLY A 328 -18.73 -9.28 15.58
C GLY A 328 -18.00 -8.58 16.73
N ASP A 329 -17.12 -9.30 17.41
CA ASP A 329 -16.38 -8.80 18.58
C ASP A 329 -15.27 -7.78 18.22
N GLU A 330 -15.00 -7.57 16.93
CA GLU A 330 -13.98 -6.60 16.51
C GLU A 330 -14.36 -5.16 16.82
N ILE A 331 -15.65 -4.84 16.80
CA ILE A 331 -16.14 -3.49 17.13
C ILE A 331 -15.92 -3.11 18.60
N ASP A 332 -15.73 -4.09 19.47
CA ASP A 332 -15.47 -3.89 20.89
C ASP A 332 -13.97 -3.81 21.22
N LYS A 333 -13.08 -3.97 20.21
CA LYS A 333 -11.65 -3.73 20.38
C LYS A 333 -11.38 -2.26 20.70
N ARG A 334 -10.45 -2.01 21.62
CA ARG A 334 -9.97 -0.66 21.90
C ARG A 334 -9.12 -0.14 20.75
N ILE A 335 -9.27 1.13 20.40
CA ILE A 335 -8.56 1.77 19.29
C ILE A 335 -7.04 1.69 19.44
N ARG A 336 -6.52 1.73 20.66
CA ARG A 336 -5.07 1.55 20.92
C ARG A 336 -4.54 0.19 20.50
N SER A 337 -5.37 -0.86 20.47
CA SER A 337 -4.98 -2.21 20.08
C SER A 337 -5.08 -2.46 18.57
N LEU A 338 -5.61 -1.50 17.81
CA LEU A 338 -5.73 -1.61 16.37
C LEU A 338 -4.38 -1.46 15.66
N SER A 339 -4.18 -2.26 14.60
CA SER A 339 -3.07 -2.07 13.66
C SER A 339 -3.19 -0.71 12.92
N GLY A 340 -2.12 -0.30 12.24
CA GLY A 340 -2.14 0.91 11.41
C GLY A 340 -3.24 0.86 10.34
N GLY A 341 -3.38 -0.28 9.67
CA GLY A 341 -4.41 -0.51 8.64
C GLY A 341 -5.83 -0.47 9.21
N GLU A 342 -6.09 -1.10 10.37
CA GLU A 342 -7.39 -1.05 11.03
C GLU A 342 -7.77 0.40 11.43
N ARG A 343 -6.82 1.18 11.95
CA ARG A 343 -7.07 2.61 12.25
C ARG A 343 -7.40 3.41 11.01
N THR A 344 -6.68 3.19 9.92
CA THR A 344 -6.94 3.86 8.63
C THR A 344 -8.34 3.53 8.13
N ARG A 345 -8.75 2.25 8.14
CA ARG A 345 -10.12 1.84 7.79
C ARG A 345 -11.18 2.55 8.63
N LEU A 346 -10.97 2.65 9.95
CA LEU A 346 -11.91 3.32 10.84
C LEU A 346 -12.04 4.81 10.53
N VAL A 347 -10.92 5.51 10.28
CA VAL A 347 -10.95 6.94 9.93
C VAL A 347 -11.69 7.17 8.61
N ILE A 348 -11.45 6.33 7.61
CA ILE A 348 -12.12 6.43 6.31
C ILE A 348 -13.61 6.11 6.46
N ALA A 349 -13.99 5.07 7.23
CA ALA A 349 -15.39 4.77 7.52
C ALA A 349 -16.11 5.96 8.15
N ARG A 350 -15.50 6.59 9.15
CA ARG A 350 -16.04 7.82 9.78
C ARG A 350 -16.25 8.96 8.77
N MET A 351 -15.30 9.16 7.88
CA MET A 351 -15.35 10.23 6.88
C MET A 351 -16.44 9.98 5.85
N LEU A 352 -16.67 8.72 5.45
CA LEU A 352 -17.60 8.36 4.39
C LEU A 352 -19.05 8.14 4.86
N LEU A 353 -19.33 8.12 6.17
CA LEU A 353 -20.72 8.06 6.67
C LEU A 353 -21.54 9.30 6.27
N TYR A 354 -20.91 10.48 6.37
CA TYR A 354 -21.41 11.75 5.86
C TYR A 354 -20.39 12.33 4.90
N PRO A 355 -20.36 11.81 3.66
CA PRO A 355 -19.27 12.13 2.76
C PRO A 355 -19.23 13.62 2.47
N PRO A 356 -18.05 14.25 2.63
CA PRO A 356 -17.81 15.59 2.12
C PRO A 356 -17.92 15.57 0.60
N ASN A 357 -18.12 16.72 -0.04
CA ASN A 357 -18.17 16.78 -1.50
C ASN A 357 -16.80 17.03 -2.16
N PHE A 358 -15.77 17.25 -1.33
CA PHE A 358 -14.38 17.36 -1.75
C PHE A 358 -13.48 16.56 -0.79
N LEU A 359 -12.83 15.53 -1.32
CA LEU A 359 -11.87 14.69 -0.60
C LEU A 359 -10.44 15.09 -0.97
N VAL A 360 -9.63 15.32 0.05
CA VAL A 360 -8.19 15.54 -0.06
C VAL A 360 -7.50 14.39 0.66
N LEU A 361 -6.80 13.50 -0.07
CA LEU A 361 -6.25 12.26 0.47
C LEU A 361 -4.72 12.23 0.28
N ASP A 362 -3.99 12.13 1.40
CA ASP A 362 -2.52 12.05 1.41
C ASP A 362 -2.08 10.63 1.80
N GLU A 363 -1.66 9.83 0.80
CA GLU A 363 -1.22 8.43 0.92
C GLU A 363 -2.22 7.54 1.69
N PRO A 364 -3.49 7.47 1.28
CA PRO A 364 -4.52 6.72 2.01
C PRO A 364 -4.33 5.20 1.98
N THR A 365 -3.49 4.70 1.08
CA THR A 365 -3.20 3.28 0.88
C THR A 365 -2.01 2.76 1.68
N ASN A 366 -1.25 3.65 2.34
CA ASN A 366 -0.09 3.25 3.11
C ASN A 366 -0.46 2.36 4.30
N HIS A 367 0.29 1.28 4.48
CA HIS A 367 0.09 0.28 5.54
C HIS A 367 -1.23 -0.49 5.47
N LEU A 368 -1.96 -0.43 4.34
CA LEU A 368 -3.14 -1.24 4.12
C LEU A 368 -2.76 -2.58 3.49
N ASP A 369 -3.41 -3.65 3.96
CA ASP A 369 -3.37 -4.93 3.26
C ASP A 369 -4.12 -4.86 1.92
N LEU A 370 -3.85 -5.80 1.04
CA LEU A 370 -4.38 -5.80 -0.32
C LEU A 370 -5.92 -5.79 -0.35
N ALA A 371 -6.57 -6.60 0.50
CA ALA A 371 -8.03 -6.65 0.56
C ALA A 371 -8.63 -5.31 1.01
N THR A 372 -7.98 -4.63 1.95
CA THR A 372 -8.38 -3.30 2.40
C THR A 372 -8.17 -2.24 1.32
N LYS A 373 -7.07 -2.31 0.54
CA LYS A 373 -6.84 -1.42 -0.60
C LYS A 373 -7.93 -1.57 -1.66
N GLU A 374 -8.26 -2.81 -2.03
CA GLU A 374 -9.31 -3.09 -3.01
C GLU A 374 -10.68 -2.57 -2.54
N MET A 375 -11.05 -2.83 -1.29
CA MET A 375 -12.26 -2.30 -0.69
C MET A 375 -12.30 -0.76 -0.71
N LEU A 376 -11.16 -0.10 -0.40
CA LEU A 376 -11.07 1.36 -0.43
C LEU A 376 -11.23 1.91 -1.84
N ILE A 377 -10.61 1.28 -2.85
CA ILE A 377 -10.77 1.66 -4.25
C ILE A 377 -12.23 1.51 -4.67
N GLU A 378 -12.90 0.40 -4.33
CA GLU A 378 -14.31 0.18 -4.62
C GLU A 378 -15.18 1.27 -3.98
N ALA A 379 -15.00 1.53 -2.68
CA ALA A 379 -15.75 2.55 -1.96
C ALA A 379 -15.57 3.97 -2.53
N LEU A 380 -14.34 4.31 -2.94
CA LEU A 380 -14.04 5.62 -3.52
C LEU A 380 -14.43 5.71 -5.01
N SER A 381 -14.52 4.60 -5.73
CA SER A 381 -15.01 4.58 -7.12
C SER A 381 -16.47 5.00 -7.19
N ASP A 382 -17.28 4.60 -6.20
CA ASP A 382 -18.70 4.93 -6.09
C ASP A 382 -18.94 6.34 -5.54
N PHE A 383 -17.91 7.02 -5.05
CA PHE A 383 -18.03 8.38 -4.53
C PHE A 383 -18.23 9.40 -5.66
N GLU A 384 -19.36 10.11 -5.67
CA GLU A 384 -19.72 11.09 -6.72
C GLU A 384 -19.16 12.51 -6.49
N GLY A 385 -18.36 12.73 -5.46
CA GLY A 385 -17.73 14.01 -5.18
C GLY A 385 -16.46 14.26 -5.98
N THR A 386 -15.81 15.36 -5.66
CA THR A 386 -14.50 15.75 -6.19
C THR A 386 -13.40 15.21 -5.29
N MET A 387 -12.28 14.77 -5.86
CA MET A 387 -11.14 14.36 -5.03
C MET A 387 -9.81 14.81 -5.62
N ILE A 388 -8.86 15.10 -4.73
CA ILE A 388 -7.44 15.25 -5.04
C ILE A 388 -6.65 14.36 -4.09
N PHE A 389 -5.74 13.56 -4.63
CA PHE A 389 -5.04 12.58 -3.82
C PHE A 389 -3.60 12.36 -4.28
N VAL A 390 -2.77 12.01 -3.30
CA VAL A 390 -1.42 11.47 -3.50
C VAL A 390 -1.47 9.99 -3.19
N SER A 391 -0.95 9.16 -4.07
CA SER A 391 -0.73 7.75 -3.83
C SER A 391 0.42 7.21 -4.67
N HIS A 392 1.15 6.25 -4.11
CA HIS A 392 2.16 5.46 -4.81
C HIS A 392 1.65 4.09 -5.22
N ASP A 393 0.37 3.82 -4.97
CA ASP A 393 -0.32 2.58 -5.35
C ASP A 393 -0.89 2.71 -6.77
N ARG A 394 -0.35 1.92 -7.71
CA ARG A 394 -0.75 1.94 -9.11
C ARG A 394 -2.21 1.55 -9.33
N ALA A 395 -2.74 0.59 -8.53
CA ALA A 395 -4.13 0.18 -8.62
C ALA A 395 -5.06 1.33 -8.19
N PHE A 396 -4.69 2.07 -7.15
CA PHE A 396 -5.41 3.25 -6.68
C PHE A 396 -5.42 4.36 -7.72
N LEU A 397 -4.27 4.64 -8.35
CA LEU A 397 -4.17 5.63 -9.43
C LEU A 397 -5.05 5.25 -10.63
N ARG A 398 -4.97 3.98 -11.08
CA ARG A 398 -5.77 3.47 -12.22
C ARG A 398 -7.26 3.49 -11.95
N GLY A 399 -7.66 3.11 -10.73
CA GLY A 399 -9.08 2.97 -10.38
C GLY A 399 -9.81 4.30 -10.18
N LEU A 400 -9.10 5.34 -9.79
CA LEU A 400 -9.76 6.55 -9.30
C LEU A 400 -9.49 7.83 -10.10
N SER A 401 -8.32 7.97 -10.74
CA SER A 401 -7.95 9.24 -11.37
C SER A 401 -8.62 9.47 -12.74
N ASN A 402 -9.07 10.71 -12.98
CA ASN A 402 -9.45 11.21 -14.30
C ASN A 402 -8.68 12.47 -14.70
N ARG A 403 -7.77 12.93 -13.83
CA ARG A 403 -6.82 14.03 -14.05
C ARG A 403 -5.49 13.66 -13.39
N VAL A 404 -4.38 14.03 -14.02
CA VAL A 404 -3.05 13.82 -13.45
C VAL A 404 -2.32 15.15 -13.33
N LEU A 405 -1.79 15.41 -12.15
CA LEU A 405 -0.85 16.50 -11.87
C LEU A 405 0.52 15.90 -11.58
N GLU A 406 1.46 16.11 -12.45
CA GLU A 406 2.84 15.69 -12.29
C GLU A 406 3.69 16.83 -11.71
N LEU A 407 4.37 16.57 -10.61
CA LEU A 407 5.27 17.48 -9.94
C LEU A 407 6.71 16.97 -10.08
N GLY A 408 7.63 17.85 -10.46
CA GLY A 408 9.06 17.51 -10.51
C GLY A 408 9.52 16.78 -11.77
N GLY A 409 8.85 16.95 -12.90
CA GLY A 409 9.30 16.46 -14.21
C GLY A 409 10.68 17.00 -14.62
N GLU A 410 11.29 16.43 -15.65
CA GLU A 410 12.69 16.51 -16.07
C GLU A 410 13.46 17.81 -15.80
N THR A 411 14.64 17.63 -15.24
CA THR A 411 15.88 18.42 -15.31
C THR A 411 15.77 19.95 -15.36
N GLY A 412 15.95 20.58 -14.21
CA GLY A 412 16.19 22.02 -14.07
C GLY A 412 15.73 22.55 -12.72
N THR A 413 16.29 23.67 -12.31
CA THR A 413 16.03 24.40 -11.06
C THR A 413 14.60 24.91 -10.92
N SER A 414 13.61 24.08 -10.86
CA SER A 414 12.14 24.22 -10.72
C SER A 414 11.39 23.76 -11.96
N PRO A 415 11.20 22.47 -12.16
CA PRO A 415 10.36 21.99 -13.24
C PRO A 415 8.91 22.42 -12.99
N LYS A 416 8.31 23.05 -14.00
CA LYS A 416 6.90 23.47 -13.93
C LYS A 416 6.02 22.22 -13.77
N PRO A 417 5.02 22.26 -12.88
CA PRO A 417 4.03 21.19 -12.79
C PRO A 417 3.38 20.93 -14.15
N PHE A 418 3.24 19.66 -14.52
CA PHE A 418 2.59 19.25 -15.76
C PHE A 418 1.18 18.73 -15.46
N ILE A 419 0.17 19.28 -16.16
CA ILE A 419 -1.22 18.89 -16.02
C ILE A 419 -1.62 18.04 -17.22
N TYR A 420 -2.04 16.79 -16.96
CA TYR A 420 -2.59 15.91 -17.97
C TYR A 420 -4.13 15.80 -17.81
N PRO A 421 -4.91 16.13 -18.85
CA PRO A 421 -6.37 16.21 -18.79
C PRO A 421 -7.07 14.85 -18.98
N GLY A 422 -6.50 13.77 -18.49
CA GLY A 422 -7.02 12.42 -18.62
C GLY A 422 -6.68 11.56 -17.41
N SER A 423 -7.08 10.29 -17.46
CA SER A 423 -6.81 9.29 -16.44
C SER A 423 -5.32 8.93 -16.37
N TYR A 424 -4.92 8.31 -15.26
CA TYR A 424 -3.56 7.75 -15.12
C TYR A 424 -3.25 6.71 -16.20
N VAL A 425 -4.23 5.90 -16.60
CA VAL A 425 -4.05 4.90 -17.67
C VAL A 425 -3.70 5.59 -19.01
N GLU A 426 -4.45 6.62 -19.37
CA GLU A 426 -4.19 7.40 -20.59
C GLU A 426 -2.86 8.16 -20.51
N TYR A 427 -2.52 8.68 -19.32
CA TYR A 427 -1.23 9.31 -19.07
C TYR A 427 -0.07 8.36 -19.35
N VAL A 428 -0.11 7.13 -18.78
CA VAL A 428 0.92 6.10 -18.99
C VAL A 428 1.00 5.69 -20.47
N GLN A 429 -0.15 5.49 -21.13
CA GLN A 429 -0.18 5.14 -22.56
C GLN A 429 0.44 6.23 -23.46
N ARG A 430 0.22 7.50 -23.12
CA ARG A 430 0.72 8.62 -23.91
C ARG A 430 2.18 8.96 -23.64
N THR A 431 2.61 8.92 -22.40
CA THR A 431 3.97 9.28 -21.99
C THR A 431 4.95 8.11 -22.11
N GLY A 432 4.45 6.87 -22.10
CA GLY A 432 5.28 5.65 -22.11
C GLY A 432 5.92 5.34 -20.76
N HIS A 433 5.64 6.11 -19.70
CA HIS A 433 6.20 5.89 -18.37
C HIS A 433 5.15 5.96 -17.26
N GLU A 434 5.37 5.23 -16.19
CA GLU A 434 4.43 5.13 -15.05
C GLU A 434 4.62 6.26 -14.03
N ALA A 435 5.77 6.92 -14.07
CA ALA A 435 6.10 8.04 -13.19
C ALA A 435 7.06 9.03 -13.87
N PRO A 436 7.09 10.31 -13.41
CA PRO A 436 8.03 11.30 -13.91
C PRO A 436 9.47 10.83 -13.77
N GLY A 437 10.29 10.98 -14.82
CA GLY A 437 11.72 10.63 -14.79
C GLY A 437 12.05 9.14 -14.98
N VAL A 438 11.05 8.30 -15.24
CA VAL A 438 11.27 6.91 -15.68
C VAL A 438 11.27 6.88 -17.20
N HIS A 439 12.44 6.88 -17.79
CA HIS A 439 12.59 6.61 -19.24
C HIS A 439 12.82 5.12 -19.43
N ASN A 440 11.98 4.48 -20.25
CA ASN A 440 12.17 3.09 -20.71
C ASN A 440 13.33 3.01 -21.70
#